data_f8e6d900312c3718c04db93d0fe68e7f
#
_entry.id   f8e6d900312c3718c04db93d0fe68e7f
#
_cell.length_a   1.000
_cell.length_b   1.000
_cell.length_c   1.000
_cell.angle_alpha   90.00
_cell.angle_beta   90.00
_cell.angle_gamma   90.00
#
_symmetry.space_group_name_H-M   'P 1'
#
loop_
_entity.id
_entity.type
_entity.pdbx_description
1 polymer ?
#
loop_
_entity_poly.entity_id
_entity_poly.type
_entity_poly.pdbx_seq_one_letter_code
_entity_poly.pdbx_strand_id
1 'polypeptide(L)'
;MNITVYLGALEGNDPALGNAVRELGTWIGESGNSLVYGGSKSGLMGQIAESVLNAGGKVTGVEPQFFIDSELQYDEITKLIVTKDMAERKAKMIELGDAFIAFPGGTGTLEEITEVMSMVSLKHLDAPCILYNLNGY
;
A
#
# COMPACT_ATOMS: atom_id res chain seq x y z
N MET A 1 -10.06 7.13 8.28
CA MET A 1 -10.27 6.38 7.03
C MET A 1 -9.13 5.41 6.77
N ASN A 2 -9.38 4.41 5.96
CA ASN A 2 -8.35 3.49 5.50
C ASN A 2 -7.78 3.99 4.17
N ILE A 3 -6.46 4.15 4.10
CA ILE A 3 -5.78 4.58 2.89
C ILE A 3 -5.00 3.40 2.34
N THR A 4 -5.41 2.92 1.16
CA THR A 4 -4.70 1.84 0.47
C THR A 4 -3.56 2.45 -0.35
N VAL A 5 -2.33 1.99 -0.09
CA VAL A 5 -1.14 2.49 -0.77
C VAL A 5 -0.51 1.37 -1.59
N TYR A 6 -0.30 1.64 -2.86
CA TYR A 6 0.37 0.74 -3.79
C TYR A 6 1.79 1.23 -4.04
N LEU A 7 2.75 0.37 -3.83
CA LEU A 7 4.17 0.67 -4.05
C LEU A 7 4.93 -0.64 -4.24
N GLY A 8 6.12 -0.53 -4.84
CA GLY A 8 6.99 -1.69 -4.98
C GLY A 8 7.70 -2.03 -3.67
N ALA A 9 8.20 -3.25 -3.56
CA ALA A 9 8.99 -3.68 -2.41
C ALA A 9 10.41 -3.10 -2.43
N LEU A 10 10.95 -2.84 -3.61
CA LEU A 10 12.32 -2.34 -3.79
C LEU A 10 12.38 -0.83 -3.56
N GLU A 11 13.51 -0.37 -3.01
CA GLU A 11 13.70 1.04 -2.69
C GLU A 11 13.91 1.92 -3.94
N GLY A 12 14.24 1.33 -5.08
CA GLY A 12 14.56 2.07 -6.29
C GLY A 12 15.91 2.78 -6.21
N ASN A 13 16.16 3.69 -7.15
CA ASN A 13 17.44 4.39 -7.26
C ASN A 13 17.40 5.84 -6.75
N ASP A 14 16.24 6.35 -6.35
CA ASP A 14 16.08 7.73 -5.93
C ASP A 14 15.77 7.80 -4.43
N PRO A 15 16.68 8.37 -3.61
CA PRO A 15 16.45 8.51 -2.17
C PRO A 15 15.19 9.36 -1.84
N ALA A 16 14.78 10.24 -2.74
CA ALA A 16 13.58 11.06 -2.55
C ALA A 16 12.32 10.20 -2.46
N LEU A 17 12.29 9.05 -3.13
CA LEU A 17 11.15 8.13 -3.05
C LEU A 17 10.98 7.58 -1.63
N GLY A 18 12.05 7.12 -1.02
CA GLY A 18 12.01 6.64 0.36
C GLY A 18 11.56 7.73 1.34
N ASN A 19 12.05 8.96 1.16
CA ASN A 19 11.65 10.10 1.99
C ASN A 19 10.15 10.39 1.83
N ALA A 20 9.63 10.40 0.60
CA ALA A 20 8.22 10.65 0.34
C ALA A 20 7.33 9.56 0.93
N VAL A 21 7.76 8.31 0.84
CA VAL A 21 7.05 7.15 1.42
C VAL A 21 6.95 7.29 2.94
N ARG A 22 8.05 7.63 3.61
CA ARG A 22 8.08 7.82 5.06
C ARG A 22 7.24 9.01 5.50
N GLU A 23 7.29 10.11 4.76
CA GLU A 23 6.46 11.29 5.06
C GLU A 23 4.98 10.97 4.97
N LEU A 24 4.56 10.24 3.93
CA LEU A 24 3.17 9.82 3.81
C LEU A 24 2.76 8.91 4.97
N GLY A 25 3.60 7.94 5.32
CA GLY A 25 3.33 7.03 6.42
C GLY A 25 3.15 7.77 7.75
N THR A 26 4.04 8.70 8.03
CA THR A 26 3.97 9.52 9.23
C THR A 26 2.68 10.34 9.26
N TRP A 27 2.31 10.95 8.13
CA TRP A 27 1.07 11.70 8.02
C TRP A 27 -0.16 10.83 8.26
N ILE A 28 -0.19 9.63 7.68
CA ILE A 28 -1.30 8.68 7.87
C ILE A 28 -1.49 8.40 9.37
N GLY A 29 -0.41 8.10 10.07
CA GLY A 29 -0.46 7.80 11.50
C GLY A 29 -0.87 9.01 12.34
N GLU A 30 -0.26 10.17 12.09
CA GLU A 30 -0.52 11.39 12.85
C GLU A 30 -1.94 11.92 12.65
N SER A 31 -2.52 11.73 11.47
CA SER A 31 -3.86 12.23 11.15
C SER A 31 -4.99 11.28 11.59
N GLY A 32 -4.68 10.20 12.28
CA GLY A 32 -5.68 9.25 12.77
C GLY A 32 -6.22 8.32 11.69
N ASN A 33 -5.57 8.22 10.56
CA ASN A 33 -5.91 7.31 9.48
C ASN A 33 -5.20 5.97 9.64
N SER A 34 -5.57 4.98 8.84
CA SER A 34 -4.96 3.66 8.83
C SER A 34 -4.42 3.33 7.45
N LEU A 35 -3.35 2.55 7.41
CA LEU A 35 -2.75 2.07 6.16
C LEU A 35 -3.29 0.68 5.81
N VAL A 36 -3.60 0.49 4.52
CA VAL A 36 -3.80 -0.83 3.92
C VAL A 36 -2.74 -0.97 2.83
N TYR A 37 -1.97 -2.06 2.85
CA TYR A 37 -0.88 -2.24 1.90
C TYR A 37 -0.60 -3.72 1.65
N GLY A 38 0.46 -4.03 0.92
CA GLY A 38 0.78 -5.40 0.50
C GLY A 38 1.34 -6.32 1.57
N GLY A 39 1.65 -5.85 2.76
CA GLY A 39 2.01 -6.73 3.88
C GLY A 39 3.49 -7.05 4.05
N SER A 40 4.35 -6.70 3.10
CA SER A 40 5.78 -6.99 3.19
C SER A 40 6.50 -6.11 4.22
N LYS A 41 7.53 -6.67 4.84
CA LYS A 41 8.44 -5.92 5.72
C LYS A 41 9.65 -5.37 4.97
N SER A 42 9.83 -5.71 3.70
CA SER A 42 11.02 -5.37 2.91
C SER A 42 10.85 -4.04 2.17
N GLY A 43 11.97 -3.34 1.98
CA GLY A 43 12.05 -2.15 1.15
C GLY A 43 11.06 -1.06 1.51
N LEU A 44 10.47 -0.44 0.50
CA LEU A 44 9.52 0.66 0.67
C LEU A 44 8.25 0.24 1.41
N MET A 45 7.78 -0.98 1.21
CA MET A 45 6.61 -1.49 1.92
C MET A 45 6.86 -1.51 3.43
N GLY A 46 8.01 -2.03 3.86
CA GLY A 46 8.38 -2.03 5.28
C GLY A 46 8.53 -0.62 5.83
N GLN A 47 9.07 0.30 5.03
CA GLN A 47 9.28 1.68 5.44
C GLN A 47 7.97 2.42 5.69
N ILE A 48 6.97 2.28 4.82
CA ILE A 48 5.69 2.94 5.04
C ILE A 48 4.96 2.36 6.25
N ALA A 49 4.97 1.05 6.40
CA ALA A 49 4.34 0.39 7.54
C ALA A 49 4.98 0.85 8.87
N GLU A 50 6.31 0.85 8.95
CA GLU A 50 7.03 1.31 10.12
C GLU A 50 6.72 2.78 10.44
N SER A 51 6.68 3.64 9.43
CA SER A 51 6.39 5.06 9.62
C SER A 51 4.99 5.30 10.18
N VAL A 52 3.99 4.55 9.71
CA VAL A 52 2.63 4.64 10.26
C VAL A 52 2.58 4.17 11.71
N LEU A 53 3.21 3.04 12.00
CA LEU A 53 3.24 2.48 13.36
C LEU A 53 3.94 3.43 14.34
N ASN A 54 5.09 3.99 13.94
CA ASN A 54 5.84 4.92 14.77
C ASN A 54 5.08 6.21 15.04
N ALA A 55 4.18 6.59 14.15
CA ALA A 55 3.32 7.77 14.31
C ALA A 55 2.01 7.46 15.07
N GLY A 56 1.86 6.25 15.59
CA GLY A 56 0.70 5.85 16.37
C GLY A 56 -0.50 5.36 15.56
N GLY A 57 -0.32 5.13 14.26
CA GLY A 57 -1.37 4.65 13.38
C GLY A 57 -1.49 3.13 13.35
N LYS A 58 -2.50 2.65 12.63
CA LYS A 58 -2.74 1.23 12.43
C LYS A 58 -2.38 0.80 11.01
N VAL A 59 -1.91 -0.43 10.86
CA VAL A 59 -1.49 -0.99 9.59
C VAL A 59 -2.15 -2.34 9.37
N THR A 60 -2.81 -2.49 8.23
CA THR A 60 -3.33 -3.78 7.76
C THR A 60 -2.56 -4.19 6.52
N GLY A 61 -1.91 -5.34 6.58
CA GLY A 61 -1.24 -5.95 5.43
C GLY A 61 -2.13 -7.00 4.80
N VAL A 62 -2.11 -7.11 3.49
CA VAL A 62 -2.85 -8.12 2.73
C VAL A 62 -1.88 -8.88 1.85
N GLU A 63 -1.64 -10.16 2.14
CA GLU A 63 -0.68 -10.98 1.41
C GLU A 63 -1.27 -12.32 0.97
N PRO A 64 -0.92 -12.80 -0.23
CA PRO A 64 -1.30 -14.15 -0.62
C PRO A 64 -0.47 -15.18 0.14
N GLN A 65 -1.04 -16.37 0.33
CA GLN A 65 -0.42 -17.44 1.12
C GLN A 65 1.00 -17.79 0.66
N PHE A 66 1.27 -17.76 -0.63
CA PHE A 66 2.59 -18.11 -1.12
C PHE A 66 3.70 -17.13 -0.68
N PHE A 67 3.36 -15.87 -0.40
CA PHE A 67 4.32 -14.92 0.19
C PHE A 67 4.55 -15.20 1.67
N ILE A 68 3.52 -15.66 2.38
CA ILE A 68 3.67 -16.08 3.78
C ILE A 68 4.61 -17.29 3.86
N ASP A 69 4.46 -18.24 2.95
CA ASP A 69 5.32 -19.41 2.86
C ASP A 69 6.79 -19.03 2.60
N SER A 70 7.02 -17.86 1.99
CA SER A 70 8.37 -17.33 1.74
C SER A 70 8.87 -16.40 2.85
N GLU A 71 8.12 -16.24 3.94
CA GLU A 71 8.47 -15.42 5.10
C GLU A 71 8.70 -13.95 4.76
N LEU A 72 7.92 -13.40 3.83
CA LEU A 72 8.03 -12.00 3.40
C LEU A 72 7.14 -11.04 4.20
N GLN A 73 6.25 -11.57 5.03
CA GLN A 73 5.28 -10.76 5.75
C GLN A 73 5.91 -9.95 6.90
N TYR A 74 5.25 -8.86 7.25
CA TYR A 74 5.59 -8.02 8.39
C TYR A 74 4.68 -8.40 9.57
N ASP A 75 5.20 -9.17 10.51
CA ASP A 75 4.40 -9.72 11.62
C ASP A 75 4.05 -8.68 12.69
N GLU A 76 4.78 -7.59 12.80
CA GLU A 76 4.55 -6.56 13.81
C GLU A 76 3.45 -5.54 13.44
N ILE A 77 2.83 -5.67 12.28
CA ILE A 77 1.73 -4.78 11.89
C ILE A 77 0.46 -5.09 12.69
N THR A 78 -0.49 -4.16 12.66
CA THR A 78 -1.73 -4.27 13.45
C THR A 78 -2.55 -5.50 13.06
N LYS A 79 -2.66 -5.79 11.77
CA LYS A 79 -3.41 -6.93 11.25
C LYS A 79 -2.81 -7.43 9.94
N LEU A 80 -2.70 -8.74 9.82
CA LEU A 80 -2.29 -9.39 8.57
C LEU A 80 -3.45 -10.24 8.05
N ILE A 81 -3.90 -9.94 6.83
CA ILE A 81 -4.93 -10.71 6.14
C ILE A 81 -4.25 -11.57 5.10
N VAL A 82 -4.45 -12.89 5.19
CA VAL A 82 -3.88 -13.84 4.25
C VAL A 82 -4.95 -14.21 3.22
N THR A 83 -4.62 -14.05 1.95
CA THR A 83 -5.52 -14.41 0.84
C THR A 83 -5.01 -15.66 0.13
N LYS A 84 -5.88 -16.31 -0.62
CA LYS A 84 -5.51 -17.55 -1.32
C LYS A 84 -4.64 -17.28 -2.55
N ASP A 85 -4.82 -16.14 -3.22
CA ASP A 85 -4.11 -15.77 -4.45
C ASP A 85 -4.05 -14.25 -4.64
N MET A 86 -3.42 -13.82 -5.73
CA MET A 86 -3.27 -12.39 -6.04
C MET A 86 -4.59 -11.72 -6.41
N ALA A 87 -5.52 -12.42 -7.03
CA ALA A 87 -6.83 -11.86 -7.38
C ALA A 87 -7.63 -11.50 -6.13
N GLU A 88 -7.66 -12.40 -5.14
CA GLU A 88 -8.30 -12.14 -3.85
C GLU A 88 -7.60 -11.00 -3.10
N ARG A 89 -6.26 -10.93 -3.15
CA ARG A 89 -5.49 -9.84 -2.55
C ARG A 89 -5.89 -8.48 -3.12
N LYS A 90 -5.93 -8.36 -4.46
CA LYS A 90 -6.31 -7.11 -5.11
C LYS A 90 -7.72 -6.69 -4.73
N ALA A 91 -8.66 -7.62 -4.76
CA ALA A 91 -10.05 -7.35 -4.37
C ALA A 91 -10.16 -6.88 -2.92
N LYS A 92 -9.41 -7.52 -2.01
CA LYS A 92 -9.43 -7.17 -0.59
C LYS A 92 -8.86 -5.78 -0.33
N MET A 93 -7.78 -5.43 -1.00
CA MET A 93 -7.17 -4.10 -0.85
C MET A 93 -8.11 -2.99 -1.32
N ILE A 94 -8.88 -3.22 -2.37
CA ILE A 94 -9.89 -2.28 -2.85
C ILE A 94 -11.07 -2.21 -1.88
N GLU A 95 -11.56 -3.35 -1.42
CA GLU A 95 -12.68 -3.43 -0.48
C GLU A 95 -12.40 -2.65 0.82
N LEU A 96 -11.20 -2.76 1.36
CA LEU A 96 -10.84 -2.14 2.63
C LEU A 96 -10.54 -0.65 2.53
N GLY A 97 -10.16 -0.15 1.36
CA GLY A 97 -9.68 1.21 1.19
C GLY A 97 -10.79 2.23 1.03
N ASP A 98 -10.63 3.39 1.65
CA ASP A 98 -11.48 4.55 1.47
C ASP A 98 -10.85 5.56 0.51
N ALA A 99 -9.54 5.51 0.35
CA ALA A 99 -8.75 6.31 -0.60
C ALA A 99 -7.59 5.47 -1.09
N PHE A 100 -7.07 5.79 -2.26
CA PHE A 100 -6.04 5.00 -2.93
C PHE A 100 -4.91 5.90 -3.42
N ILE A 101 -3.67 5.53 -3.06
CA ILE A 101 -2.47 6.28 -3.46
C ILE A 101 -1.47 5.30 -4.07
N ALA A 102 -0.90 5.64 -5.22
CA ALA A 102 0.16 4.86 -5.85
C ALA A 102 1.44 5.68 -5.94
N PHE A 103 2.54 5.09 -5.51
CA PHE A 103 3.88 5.60 -5.73
C PHE A 103 4.47 5.02 -7.01
N PRO A 104 5.52 5.63 -7.57
CA PRO A 104 6.27 5.02 -8.65
C PRO A 104 6.74 3.61 -8.28
N GLY A 105 6.47 2.66 -9.16
CA GLY A 105 6.78 1.25 -8.92
C GLY A 105 6.85 0.47 -10.21
N GLY A 106 6.86 -0.84 -10.10
CA GLY A 106 6.90 -1.74 -11.24
C GLY A 106 5.53 -2.00 -11.86
N THR A 107 5.46 -3.04 -12.70
CA THR A 107 4.23 -3.42 -13.40
C THR A 107 3.11 -3.84 -12.45
N GLY A 108 3.45 -4.42 -11.29
CA GLY A 108 2.45 -4.80 -10.28
C GLY A 108 1.70 -3.59 -9.73
N THR A 109 2.43 -2.52 -9.38
CA THR A 109 1.83 -1.28 -8.91
C THR A 109 0.95 -0.65 -9.99
N LEU A 110 1.42 -0.63 -11.23
CA LEU A 110 0.66 -0.10 -12.35
C LEU A 110 -0.63 -0.88 -12.57
N GLU A 111 -0.58 -2.20 -12.55
CA GLU A 111 -1.76 -3.06 -12.68
C GLU A 111 -2.78 -2.77 -11.58
N GLU A 112 -2.34 -2.70 -10.33
CA GLU A 112 -3.22 -2.45 -9.19
C GLU A 112 -3.92 -1.10 -9.29
N ILE A 113 -3.18 -0.03 -9.57
CA ILE A 113 -3.77 1.31 -9.60
C ILE A 113 -4.65 1.53 -10.83
N THR A 114 -4.33 0.93 -11.96
CA THR A 114 -5.19 1.03 -13.15
C THR A 114 -6.51 0.32 -12.96
N GLU A 115 -6.54 -0.78 -12.22
CA GLU A 115 -7.79 -1.45 -11.86
C GLU A 115 -8.68 -0.54 -11.01
N VAL A 116 -8.10 0.12 -9.99
CA VAL A 116 -8.82 1.09 -9.16
C VAL A 116 -9.36 2.23 -10.01
N MET A 117 -8.54 2.80 -10.89
CA MET A 117 -8.95 3.89 -11.77
C MET A 117 -10.10 3.49 -12.70
N SER A 118 -10.07 2.26 -13.22
CA SER A 118 -11.14 1.73 -14.06
C SER A 118 -12.46 1.62 -13.27
N MET A 119 -12.39 1.15 -12.03
CA MET A 119 -13.58 1.03 -11.16
C MET A 119 -14.18 2.41 -10.84
N VAL A 120 -13.35 3.40 -10.58
CA VAL A 120 -13.80 4.78 -10.36
C VAL A 120 -14.46 5.33 -11.62
N SER A 121 -13.81 5.15 -12.77
CA SER A 121 -14.32 5.61 -14.07
C SER A 121 -15.68 5.00 -14.42
N LEU A 122 -15.88 3.74 -14.08
CA LEU A 122 -17.14 3.02 -14.33
C LEU A 122 -18.18 3.23 -13.22
N LYS A 123 -17.86 4.07 -12.22
CA LYS A 123 -18.71 4.36 -11.06
C LYS A 123 -19.03 3.14 -10.20
N HIS A 124 -18.15 2.13 -10.23
CA HIS A 124 -18.21 0.98 -9.32
C HIS A 124 -17.55 1.25 -7.98
N LEU A 125 -16.79 2.35 -7.89
CA LEU A 125 -16.06 2.74 -6.70
C LEU A 125 -16.07 4.27 -6.60
N ASP A 126 -16.54 4.80 -5.47
CA ASP A 126 -16.55 6.23 -5.20
C ASP A 126 -15.49 6.55 -4.15
N ALA A 127 -14.26 6.74 -4.60
CA ALA A 127 -13.12 6.99 -3.71
C ALA A 127 -12.03 7.82 -4.43
N PRO A 128 -11.32 8.68 -3.71
CA PRO A 128 -10.17 9.41 -4.29
C PRO A 128 -9.05 8.44 -4.67
N CYS A 129 -8.44 8.71 -5.82
CA CYS A 129 -7.31 7.94 -6.34
C CYS A 129 -6.21 8.92 -6.74
N ILE A 130 -5.04 8.78 -6.13
CA ILE A 130 -3.92 9.71 -6.30
C ILE A 130 -2.70 8.97 -6.84
N LEU A 131 -2.14 9.48 -7.93
CA LEU A 131 -0.85 9.04 -8.46
C LEU A 131 0.22 10.00 -7.97
N TYR A 132 1.15 9.52 -7.17
CA TYR A 132 2.24 10.35 -6.66
C TYR A 132 3.27 10.55 -7.76
N ASN A 133 3.44 11.80 -8.20
CA ASN A 133 4.38 12.15 -9.26
C ASN A 133 5.71 12.58 -8.65
N LEU A 134 6.70 11.68 -8.70
CA LEU A 134 8.04 11.95 -8.24
C LEU A 134 8.96 12.08 -9.47
N ASN A 135 9.56 13.26 -9.65
CA ASN A 135 10.51 13.54 -10.75
C ASN A 135 9.95 13.21 -12.14
N GLY A 136 8.66 13.39 -12.34
CA GLY A 136 8.03 13.16 -13.64
C GLY A 136 7.78 11.70 -14.00
N TYR A 137 7.87 10.83 -13.05
CA TYR A 137 7.65 9.38 -13.27
C TYR A 137 6.28 9.08 -13.88
#